data_cb07de1859ec315560fae1bcd823968f
#
_entry.id   cb07de1859ec315560fae1bcd823968f
#
_cell.length_a   1.000
_cell.length_b   1.000
_cell.length_c   1.000
_cell.angle_alpha   90.00
_cell.angle_beta   90.00
_cell.angle_gamma   90.00
#
_symmetry.space_group_name_H-M   'P 1'
#
loop_
_entity.id
_entity.type
_entity.pdbx_description
1 polymer ?
#
loop_
_entity_poly.entity_id
_entity_poly.type
_entity_poly.pdbx_seq_one_letter_code
_entity_poly.pdbx_strand_id
1 'polypeptide(L)'
;MNLDLYNRVKEVPDTAKKIIGAGKLAGFTDINPMWRIKKLTEEFGVCGFGWYTEITNKWIEKGGDGKEAAFVQINLYVKQGEEWSKPIVGIGGSMFVNIFKGNPDTSDEVFKMAYTDALSVACKALGMAADVYYEKDRTKYNAYDNQNEKPETESKPKIEYATEEQIAKLNKYYSGKPDKLALYLKNN
;
A
#
# COMPACT_ATOMS: atom_id res chain seq x y z
N MET A 1 -9.08 26.33 -16.43
CA MET A 1 -9.36 25.07 -15.68
C MET A 1 -8.79 25.27 -14.29
N ASN A 2 -9.61 25.11 -13.25
CA ASN A 2 -9.14 25.31 -11.87
C ASN A 2 -8.57 23.98 -11.34
N LEU A 3 -7.25 23.93 -11.09
CA LEU A 3 -6.54 22.78 -10.52
C LEU A 3 -6.22 22.95 -9.03
N ASP A 4 -6.83 23.92 -8.37
CA ASP A 4 -6.49 24.26 -6.98
C ASP A 4 -6.71 23.07 -6.03
N LEU A 5 -7.86 22.38 -6.15
CA LEU A 5 -8.13 21.18 -5.37
C LEU A 5 -7.07 20.10 -5.62
N TYR A 6 -6.82 19.78 -6.89
CA TYR A 6 -5.81 18.77 -7.26
C TYR A 6 -4.45 19.09 -6.63
N ASN A 7 -4.00 20.34 -6.73
CA ASN A 7 -2.70 20.74 -6.19
C ASN A 7 -2.62 20.64 -4.66
N ARG A 8 -3.74 20.81 -3.95
CA ARG A 8 -3.78 20.66 -2.48
C ARG A 8 -3.82 19.20 -2.00
N VAL A 9 -4.29 18.28 -2.84
CA VAL A 9 -4.53 16.88 -2.42
C VAL A 9 -3.58 15.86 -3.07
N LYS A 10 -2.79 16.27 -4.06
CA LYS A 10 -1.93 15.35 -4.82
C LYS A 10 -0.76 14.81 -4.01
N GLU A 11 -0.22 15.60 -3.09
CA GLU A 11 0.98 15.23 -2.33
C GLU A 11 0.62 14.52 -1.02
N VAL A 12 1.24 13.35 -0.81
CA VAL A 12 1.12 12.59 0.43
C VAL A 12 2.33 12.89 1.31
N PRO A 13 2.15 13.34 2.57
CA PRO A 13 3.27 13.54 3.46
C PRO A 13 3.94 12.21 3.82
N ASP A 14 5.25 12.21 4.07
CA ASP A 14 6.01 11.00 4.38
C ASP A 14 5.49 10.27 5.62
N THR A 15 4.92 10.99 6.58
CA THR A 15 4.28 10.42 7.77
C THR A 15 3.05 9.55 7.45
N ALA A 16 2.44 9.72 6.28
CA ALA A 16 1.31 8.91 5.82
C ALA A 16 1.72 7.85 4.78
N LYS A 17 3.00 7.73 4.45
CA LYS A 17 3.57 6.75 3.51
C LYS A 17 4.30 5.65 4.25
N LYS A 18 4.22 4.44 3.75
CA LYS A 18 5.01 3.29 4.21
C LYS A 18 5.41 2.43 3.01
N ILE A 19 6.68 2.06 2.93
CA ILE A 19 7.11 1.10 1.91
C ILE A 19 6.69 -0.31 2.34
N ILE A 20 6.06 -1.03 1.42
CA ILE A 20 5.67 -2.43 1.64
C ILE A 20 6.93 -3.28 1.56
N GLY A 21 7.30 -3.91 2.69
CA GLY A 21 8.57 -4.65 2.82
C GLY A 21 8.55 -6.06 2.24
N ALA A 22 7.37 -6.66 1.99
CA ALA A 22 7.27 -8.06 1.58
C ALA A 22 6.02 -8.35 0.74
N GLY A 23 5.99 -9.53 0.09
CA GLY A 23 4.87 -10.00 -0.72
C GLY A 23 4.91 -9.47 -2.15
N LYS A 24 3.79 -9.62 -2.87
CA LYS A 24 3.67 -9.25 -4.29
C LYS A 24 3.79 -7.75 -4.55
N LEU A 25 3.55 -6.92 -3.52
CA LEU A 25 3.62 -5.47 -3.58
C LEU A 25 4.87 -4.91 -2.90
N ALA A 26 5.89 -5.74 -2.64
CA ALA A 26 7.15 -5.27 -2.06
C ALA A 26 7.77 -4.14 -2.91
N GLY A 27 8.18 -3.07 -2.25
CA GLY A 27 8.72 -1.88 -2.89
C GLY A 27 7.69 -0.83 -3.31
N PHE A 28 6.38 -1.15 -3.27
CA PHE A 28 5.33 -0.15 -3.47
C PHE A 28 5.10 0.67 -2.20
N THR A 29 4.52 1.85 -2.40
CA THR A 29 4.14 2.73 -1.29
C THR A 29 2.70 2.44 -0.86
N ASP A 30 2.54 2.04 0.40
CA ASP A 30 1.24 2.01 1.07
C ASP A 30 0.94 3.39 1.67
N ILE A 31 -0.30 3.82 1.56
CA ILE A 31 -0.77 5.11 2.07
C ILE A 31 -1.78 4.84 3.18
N ASN A 32 -1.52 5.40 4.36
CA ASN A 32 -2.44 5.29 5.49
C ASN A 32 -3.85 5.77 5.07
N PRO A 33 -4.88 4.91 5.12
CA PRO A 33 -6.23 5.28 4.71
C PRO A 33 -6.80 6.49 5.45
N MET A 34 -6.42 6.67 6.72
CA MET A 34 -6.86 7.81 7.52
C MET A 34 -6.38 9.16 6.97
N TRP A 35 -5.28 9.18 6.20
CA TRP A 35 -4.85 10.41 5.53
C TRP A 35 -5.89 10.87 4.50
N ARG A 36 -6.52 9.96 3.75
CA ARG A 36 -7.56 10.31 2.78
C ARG A 36 -8.82 10.85 3.46
N ILE A 37 -9.22 10.25 4.57
CA ILE A 37 -10.34 10.72 5.39
C ILE A 37 -10.04 12.11 5.95
N LYS A 38 -8.81 12.33 6.45
CA LYS A 38 -8.35 13.63 6.90
C LYS A 38 -8.42 14.67 5.78
N LYS A 39 -7.91 14.33 4.59
CA LYS A 39 -7.93 15.23 3.42
C LYS A 39 -9.36 15.55 2.96
N LEU A 40 -10.25 14.58 2.89
CA LEU A 40 -11.67 14.84 2.60
C LEU A 40 -12.27 15.82 3.61
N THR A 41 -11.94 15.64 4.88
CA THR A 41 -12.45 16.51 5.95
C THR A 41 -11.84 17.91 5.90
N GLU A 42 -10.55 18.03 5.59
CA GLU A 42 -9.87 19.34 5.44
C GLU A 42 -10.41 20.13 4.25
N GLU A 43 -10.70 19.47 3.13
CA GLU A 43 -11.11 20.15 1.89
C GLU A 43 -12.60 20.41 1.82
N PHE A 44 -13.44 19.53 2.38
CA PHE A 44 -14.89 19.57 2.18
C PHE A 44 -15.69 19.72 3.48
N GLY A 45 -15.07 19.52 4.65
CA GLY A 45 -15.75 19.48 5.94
C GLY A 45 -15.94 18.05 6.46
N VAL A 46 -16.61 17.89 7.59
CA VAL A 46 -16.80 16.59 8.22
C VAL A 46 -17.74 15.67 7.43
N CYS A 47 -17.53 14.35 7.56
CA CYS A 47 -18.37 13.35 6.92
C CYS A 47 -19.84 13.53 7.29
N GLY A 48 -20.73 13.41 6.31
CA GLY A 48 -22.16 13.63 6.43
C GLY A 48 -22.61 15.07 6.13
N PHE A 49 -21.69 16.06 6.20
CA PHE A 49 -21.97 17.46 5.91
C PHE A 49 -21.21 18.00 4.70
N GLY A 50 -19.91 17.69 4.61
CA GLY A 50 -19.06 18.12 3.52
C GLY A 50 -18.72 17.02 2.53
N TRP A 51 -18.78 15.78 2.96
CA TRP A 51 -18.65 14.60 2.12
C TRP A 51 -19.38 13.41 2.75
N TYR A 52 -19.74 12.44 1.95
CA TYR A 52 -20.27 11.16 2.41
C TYR A 52 -20.11 10.09 1.33
N THR A 53 -20.37 8.83 1.70
CA THR A 53 -20.39 7.71 0.78
C THR A 53 -21.68 6.94 0.87
N GLU A 54 -22.09 6.34 -0.25
CA GLU A 54 -23.16 5.35 -0.33
C GLU A 54 -22.59 4.03 -0.82
N ILE A 55 -22.86 2.94 -0.13
CA ILE A 55 -22.54 1.60 -0.63
C ILE A 55 -23.61 1.22 -1.63
N THR A 56 -23.24 1.16 -2.90
CA THR A 56 -24.17 0.83 -3.98
C THR A 56 -24.24 -0.66 -4.28
N ASN A 57 -23.13 -1.39 -4.01
CA ASN A 57 -23.10 -2.83 -4.16
C ASN A 57 -22.02 -3.46 -3.25
N LYS A 58 -22.27 -4.72 -2.86
CA LYS A 58 -21.29 -5.58 -2.20
C LYS A 58 -21.49 -7.02 -2.66
N TRP A 59 -20.43 -7.72 -3.00
CA TRP A 59 -20.52 -9.09 -3.50
C TRP A 59 -19.25 -9.87 -3.18
N ILE A 60 -19.30 -11.16 -3.42
CA ILE A 60 -18.18 -12.08 -3.27
C ILE A 60 -17.92 -12.70 -4.64
N GLU A 61 -16.64 -12.73 -5.05
CA GLU A 61 -16.18 -13.42 -6.24
C GLU A 61 -15.25 -14.56 -5.86
N LYS A 62 -15.38 -15.65 -6.59
CA LYS A 62 -14.50 -16.81 -6.48
C LYS A 62 -13.53 -16.83 -7.65
N GLY A 63 -12.24 -16.79 -7.33
CA GLY A 63 -11.18 -16.92 -8.32
C GLY A 63 -11.04 -18.32 -8.89
N GLY A 64 -10.37 -18.44 -10.04
CA GLY A 64 -10.07 -19.73 -10.66
C GLY A 64 -9.19 -20.66 -9.81
N ASP A 65 -8.48 -20.12 -8.83
CA ASP A 65 -7.71 -20.85 -7.81
C ASP A 65 -8.55 -21.26 -6.59
N GLY A 66 -9.86 -21.02 -6.64
CA GLY A 66 -10.82 -21.35 -5.57
C GLY A 66 -10.83 -20.36 -4.41
N LYS A 67 -10.00 -19.33 -4.43
CA LYS A 67 -10.02 -18.27 -3.40
C LYS A 67 -11.17 -17.33 -3.61
N GLU A 68 -11.69 -16.81 -2.50
CA GLU A 68 -12.81 -15.88 -2.48
C GLU A 68 -12.34 -14.49 -2.06
N ALA A 69 -12.86 -13.47 -2.75
CA ALA A 69 -12.65 -12.08 -2.43
C ALA A 69 -13.98 -11.35 -2.29
N ALA A 70 -14.10 -10.49 -1.30
CA ALA A 70 -15.21 -9.56 -1.16
C ALA A 70 -14.91 -8.27 -1.88
N PHE A 71 -15.91 -7.72 -2.53
CA PHE A 71 -15.87 -6.42 -3.19
C PHE A 71 -16.94 -5.51 -2.65
N VAL A 72 -16.62 -4.22 -2.60
CA VAL A 72 -17.54 -3.15 -2.25
C VAL A 72 -17.47 -2.09 -3.33
N GLN A 73 -18.62 -1.66 -3.81
CA GLN A 73 -18.75 -0.49 -4.67
C GLN A 73 -19.39 0.64 -3.89
N ILE A 74 -18.80 1.82 -3.98
CA ILE A 74 -19.32 3.04 -3.36
C ILE A 74 -19.49 4.15 -4.38
N ASN A 75 -20.37 5.09 -4.05
CA ASN A 75 -20.38 6.45 -4.57
C ASN A 75 -19.88 7.39 -3.48
N LEU A 76 -18.82 8.12 -3.74
CA LEU A 76 -18.36 9.23 -2.91
C LEU A 76 -18.99 10.52 -3.45
N TYR A 77 -19.51 11.33 -2.54
CA TYR A 77 -20.03 12.66 -2.81
C TYR A 77 -19.24 13.68 -2.00
N VAL A 78 -18.90 14.79 -2.61
CA VAL A 78 -18.24 15.92 -1.95
C VAL A 78 -19.03 17.20 -2.20
N LYS A 79 -19.05 18.11 -1.24
CA LYS A 79 -19.78 19.37 -1.31
C LYS A 79 -18.82 20.51 -1.69
N GLN A 80 -19.20 21.33 -2.65
CA GLN A 80 -18.47 22.54 -3.02
C GLN A 80 -19.45 23.74 -2.99
N GLY A 81 -19.24 24.62 -2.03
CA GLY A 81 -20.26 25.63 -1.70
C GLY A 81 -21.55 24.96 -1.23
N GLU A 82 -22.67 25.24 -1.89
CA GLU A 82 -23.98 24.61 -1.58
C GLU A 82 -24.30 23.40 -2.47
N GLU A 83 -23.46 23.07 -3.44
CA GLU A 83 -23.73 22.01 -4.41
C GLU A 83 -22.98 20.72 -4.07
N TRP A 84 -23.66 19.58 -4.25
CA TRP A 84 -23.05 18.26 -4.18
C TRP A 84 -22.49 17.82 -5.54
N SER A 85 -21.36 17.15 -5.53
CA SER A 85 -20.78 16.57 -6.73
C SER A 85 -21.69 15.48 -7.35
N LYS A 86 -21.44 15.15 -8.59
CA LYS A 86 -21.89 13.87 -9.16
C LYS A 86 -21.20 12.73 -8.42
N PRO A 87 -21.79 11.50 -8.43
CA PRO A 87 -21.19 10.35 -7.78
C PRO A 87 -19.79 10.06 -8.33
N ILE A 88 -18.83 9.89 -7.42
CA ILE A 88 -17.45 9.49 -7.73
C ILE A 88 -17.34 8.02 -7.35
N VAL A 89 -17.30 7.15 -8.35
CA VAL A 89 -17.35 5.71 -8.14
C VAL A 89 -16.01 5.18 -7.65
N GLY A 90 -16.04 4.32 -6.63
CA GLY A 90 -14.91 3.52 -6.20
C GLY A 90 -15.32 2.05 -6.03
N ILE A 91 -14.46 1.14 -6.48
CA ILE A 91 -14.61 -0.30 -6.26
C ILE A 91 -13.33 -0.76 -5.57
N GLY A 92 -13.50 -1.46 -4.45
CA GLY A 92 -12.39 -2.01 -3.68
C GLY A 92 -12.64 -3.46 -3.33
N GLY A 93 -11.56 -4.20 -3.08
CA GLY A 93 -11.62 -5.61 -2.79
C GLY A 93 -10.70 -6.05 -1.65
N SER A 94 -11.05 -7.16 -1.02
CA SER A 94 -10.22 -7.80 0.00
C SER A 94 -10.42 -9.32 -0.02
N MET A 95 -9.37 -10.07 0.29
CA MET A 95 -9.41 -11.52 0.36
C MET A 95 -10.10 -12.00 1.62
N PHE A 96 -11.02 -12.97 1.51
CA PHE A 96 -11.68 -13.60 2.65
C PHE A 96 -10.73 -14.41 3.52
N VAL A 97 -9.81 -15.11 2.88
CA VAL A 97 -8.85 -15.96 3.56
C VAL A 97 -7.45 -15.44 3.30
N ASN A 98 -6.77 -15.12 4.37
CA ASN A 98 -5.36 -14.74 4.38
C ASN A 98 -4.52 -15.90 4.92
N ILE A 99 -3.21 -15.82 4.77
CA ILE A 99 -2.28 -16.75 5.42
C ILE A 99 -1.64 -16.01 6.59
N PHE A 100 -1.89 -16.50 7.80
CA PHE A 100 -1.25 -16.01 9.01
C PHE A 100 -0.41 -17.10 9.64
N LYS A 101 0.91 -16.87 9.77
CA LYS A 101 1.88 -17.85 10.30
C LYS A 101 1.80 -19.23 9.60
N GLY A 102 1.55 -19.20 8.29
CA GLY A 102 1.47 -20.42 7.47
C GLY A 102 0.11 -21.14 7.49
N ASN A 103 -0.87 -20.66 8.26
CA ASN A 103 -2.20 -21.24 8.35
C ASN A 103 -3.23 -20.32 7.67
N PRO A 104 -4.31 -20.90 7.08
CA PRO A 104 -5.46 -20.12 6.63
C PRO A 104 -6.11 -19.37 7.81
N ASP A 105 -6.35 -18.08 7.62
CA ASP A 105 -7.02 -17.20 8.57
C ASP A 105 -8.18 -16.49 7.87
N THR A 106 -9.40 -16.71 8.35
CA THR A 106 -10.60 -16.11 7.76
C THR A 106 -10.81 -14.72 8.36
N SER A 107 -10.84 -13.71 7.50
CA SER A 107 -11.04 -12.32 7.91
C SER A 107 -12.52 -12.00 8.10
N ASP A 108 -12.92 -11.61 9.29
CA ASP A 108 -14.24 -11.03 9.61
C ASP A 108 -14.34 -9.56 9.20
N GLU A 109 -13.21 -8.93 8.89
CA GLU A 109 -13.10 -7.53 8.49
C GLU A 109 -13.11 -7.31 6.97
N VAL A 110 -13.32 -8.36 6.17
CA VAL A 110 -13.11 -8.32 4.72
C VAL A 110 -13.92 -7.21 4.03
N PHE A 111 -15.17 -7.01 4.38
CA PHE A 111 -15.99 -5.94 3.79
C PHE A 111 -15.58 -4.55 4.26
N LYS A 112 -15.10 -4.42 5.49
CA LYS A 112 -14.52 -3.17 6.01
C LYS A 112 -13.25 -2.80 5.24
N MET A 113 -12.38 -3.78 4.99
CA MET A 113 -11.17 -3.58 4.19
C MET A 113 -11.52 -3.24 2.73
N ALA A 114 -12.46 -3.96 2.11
CA ALA A 114 -12.93 -3.68 0.76
C ALA A 114 -13.56 -2.28 0.64
N TYR A 115 -14.33 -1.84 1.65
CA TYR A 115 -14.85 -0.47 1.70
C TYR A 115 -13.73 0.58 1.77
N THR A 116 -12.73 0.36 2.59
CA THR A 116 -11.58 1.27 2.72
C THR A 116 -10.79 1.38 1.41
N ASP A 117 -10.64 0.27 0.70
CA ASP A 117 -10.02 0.24 -0.63
C ASP A 117 -10.89 0.98 -1.66
N ALA A 118 -12.21 0.75 -1.66
CA ALA A 118 -13.15 1.46 -2.53
C ALA A 118 -13.09 2.98 -2.33
N LEU A 119 -13.04 3.45 -1.07
CA LEU A 119 -12.87 4.86 -0.75
C LEU A 119 -11.53 5.40 -1.30
N SER A 120 -10.47 4.60 -1.17
CA SER A 120 -9.16 4.96 -1.72
C SER A 120 -9.20 5.13 -3.23
N VAL A 121 -9.93 4.25 -3.94
CA VAL A 121 -10.12 4.32 -5.39
C VAL A 121 -10.92 5.57 -5.78
N ALA A 122 -12.03 5.87 -5.09
CA ALA A 122 -12.82 7.06 -5.35
C ALA A 122 -12.00 8.36 -5.13
N CYS A 123 -11.19 8.41 -4.06
CA CYS A 123 -10.34 9.56 -3.76
C CYS A 123 -9.27 9.83 -4.84
N LYS A 124 -8.81 8.80 -5.58
CA LYS A 124 -7.88 8.98 -6.70
C LYS A 124 -8.49 9.85 -7.80
N ALA A 125 -9.80 9.75 -8.05
CA ALA A 125 -10.48 10.57 -9.04
C ALA A 125 -10.50 12.07 -8.67
N LEU A 126 -10.35 12.41 -7.40
CA LEU A 126 -10.15 13.79 -6.93
C LEU A 126 -8.69 14.25 -7.05
N GLY A 127 -7.77 13.39 -7.47
CA GLY A 127 -6.32 13.65 -7.52
C GLY A 127 -5.57 13.33 -6.24
N MET A 128 -6.22 12.75 -5.22
CA MET A 128 -5.55 12.42 -3.96
C MET A 128 -4.43 11.40 -4.17
N ALA A 129 -3.24 11.76 -3.69
CA ALA A 129 -2.01 10.96 -3.80
C ALA A 129 -1.51 10.76 -5.24
N ALA A 130 -1.83 11.68 -6.14
CA ALA A 130 -1.41 11.58 -7.53
C ALA A 130 0.11 11.52 -7.68
N ASP A 131 0.88 12.17 -6.81
CA ASP A 131 2.34 12.09 -6.76
C ASP A 131 2.84 10.64 -6.62
N VAL A 132 2.24 9.87 -5.70
CA VAL A 132 2.64 8.48 -5.46
C VAL A 132 2.29 7.60 -6.66
N TYR A 133 1.10 7.77 -7.22
CA TYR A 133 0.63 6.93 -8.32
C TYR A 133 1.25 7.31 -9.67
N TYR A 134 1.60 8.58 -9.88
CA TYR A 134 2.17 9.04 -11.14
C TYR A 134 3.68 8.83 -11.21
N GLU A 135 4.41 9.15 -10.13
CA GLU A 135 5.87 9.13 -10.15
C GLU A 135 6.48 7.76 -9.79
N LYS A 136 5.80 6.99 -8.95
CA LYS A 136 6.34 5.74 -8.37
C LYS A 136 5.63 4.48 -8.82
N ASP A 137 4.51 4.61 -9.53
CA ASP A 137 3.80 3.44 -9.99
C ASP A 137 4.59 2.75 -11.11
N ARG A 138 5.03 1.51 -10.87
CA ARG A 138 5.58 0.62 -11.89
C ARG A 138 4.45 0.16 -12.82
N THR A 139 3.83 1.11 -13.51
CA THR A 139 2.81 0.79 -14.50
C THR A 139 3.46 0.24 -15.75
N LYS A 140 2.65 -0.46 -16.55
CA LYS A 140 3.04 -0.89 -17.90
C LYS A 140 3.54 0.27 -18.81
N TYR A 141 3.29 1.51 -18.43
CA TYR A 141 3.74 2.71 -19.16
C TYR A 141 5.19 3.08 -18.87
N ASN A 142 5.70 2.79 -17.66
CA ASN A 142 7.10 3.01 -17.32
C ASN A 142 8.03 1.91 -17.85
N ALA A 143 7.47 0.78 -18.30
CA ALA A 143 8.25 -0.31 -18.90
C ALA A 143 8.89 0.06 -20.25
N TYR A 144 8.43 1.11 -20.92
CA TYR A 144 8.99 1.56 -22.20
C TYR A 144 10.19 2.50 -22.05
N ASP A 145 10.28 3.28 -20.98
CA ASP A 145 11.43 4.16 -20.73
C ASP A 145 12.68 3.39 -20.28
N ASN A 146 12.49 2.23 -19.64
CA ASN A 146 13.58 1.41 -19.14
C ASN A 146 14.29 0.54 -20.21
N GLN A 147 13.84 0.56 -21.48
CA GLN A 147 14.56 -0.17 -22.52
C GLN A 147 15.75 0.62 -23.12
N ASN A 148 15.85 1.93 -22.85
CA ASN A 148 16.96 2.77 -23.32
C ASN A 148 17.91 3.23 -22.20
N GLU A 149 17.56 3.05 -20.94
CA GLU A 149 18.49 3.18 -19.84
C GLU A 149 18.90 1.77 -19.38
N LYS A 150 20.15 1.38 -19.72
CA LYS A 150 20.78 0.28 -18.97
C LYS A 150 20.58 0.60 -17.50
N PRO A 151 20.03 -0.32 -16.68
CA PRO A 151 19.97 -0.07 -15.25
C PRO A 151 21.40 0.27 -14.83
N GLU A 152 21.64 1.50 -14.38
CA GLU A 152 22.72 1.72 -13.45
C GLU A 152 22.51 0.69 -12.37
N THR A 153 23.41 -0.25 -12.33
CA THR A 153 23.47 -1.26 -11.29
C THR A 153 23.41 -0.49 -9.98
N GLU A 154 22.21 -0.43 -9.37
CA GLU A 154 22.15 -0.19 -7.94
C GLU A 154 23.14 -1.18 -7.37
N SER A 155 24.21 -0.64 -6.84
CA SER A 155 25.23 -1.42 -6.20
C SER A 155 24.51 -2.30 -5.19
N LYS A 156 24.48 -3.62 -5.47
CA LYS A 156 24.07 -4.60 -4.46
C LYS A 156 24.67 -4.13 -3.15
N PRO A 157 23.92 -4.12 -2.04
CA PRO A 157 24.49 -3.72 -0.76
C PRO A 157 25.82 -4.47 -0.66
N LYS A 158 26.90 -3.70 -0.50
CA LYS A 158 28.26 -4.25 -0.42
C LYS A 158 28.20 -5.22 0.73
N ILE A 159 28.25 -6.50 0.43
CA ILE A 159 28.31 -7.54 1.47
C ILE A 159 29.66 -7.29 2.13
N GLU A 160 29.66 -6.57 3.23
CA GLU A 160 30.84 -6.44 4.07
C GLU A 160 31.01 -7.78 4.77
N TYR A 161 31.94 -8.56 4.27
CA TYR A 161 32.35 -9.78 4.95
C TYR A 161 32.94 -9.41 6.32
N ALA A 162 32.62 -10.22 7.33
CA ALA A 162 33.15 -10.02 8.66
C ALA A 162 34.69 -9.92 8.61
N THR A 163 35.23 -8.92 9.27
CA THR A 163 36.70 -8.74 9.36
C THR A 163 37.33 -9.91 10.12
N GLU A 164 38.62 -10.17 9.87
CA GLU A 164 39.37 -11.21 10.61
C GLU A 164 39.26 -11.03 12.13
N GLU A 165 39.20 -9.78 12.60
CA GLU A 165 39.05 -9.47 14.03
C GLU A 165 37.64 -9.83 14.55
N GLN A 166 36.62 -9.64 13.76
CA GLN A 166 35.23 -10.05 14.10
C GLN A 166 35.11 -11.57 14.13
N ILE A 167 35.73 -12.25 13.15
CA ILE A 167 35.79 -13.72 13.09
C ILE A 167 36.54 -14.28 14.30
N ALA A 168 37.68 -13.67 14.66
CA ALA A 168 38.45 -14.08 15.84
C ALA A 168 37.67 -13.91 17.15
N LYS A 169 36.90 -12.82 17.30
CA LYS A 169 36.00 -12.59 18.46
C LYS A 169 34.88 -13.63 18.52
N LEU A 170 34.25 -13.96 17.41
CA LEU A 170 33.22 -14.98 17.29
C LEU A 170 33.77 -16.38 17.68
N ASN A 171 34.91 -16.75 17.12
CA ASN A 171 35.57 -18.03 17.44
C ASN A 171 35.96 -18.13 18.91
N LYS A 172 36.42 -17.04 19.51
CA LYS A 172 36.74 -16.99 20.94
C LYS A 172 35.51 -17.14 21.82
N TYR A 173 34.39 -16.49 21.44
CA TYR A 173 33.12 -16.55 22.19
C TYR A 173 32.48 -17.93 22.13
N TYR A 174 32.56 -18.58 20.98
CA TYR A 174 32.01 -19.93 20.76
C TYR A 174 33.03 -21.04 20.93
N SER A 175 34.20 -20.74 21.48
CA SER A 175 35.24 -21.73 21.76
C SER A 175 34.68 -22.86 22.65
N GLY A 176 34.71 -24.11 22.12
CA GLY A 176 34.13 -25.27 22.75
C GLY A 176 32.62 -25.49 22.54
N LYS A 177 31.97 -24.70 21.66
CA LYS A 177 30.53 -24.83 21.33
C LYS A 177 30.29 -24.76 19.82
N PRO A 178 30.84 -25.68 19.00
CA PRO A 178 30.79 -25.59 17.53
C PRO A 178 29.34 -25.61 16.99
N ASP A 179 28.43 -26.36 17.61
CA ASP A 179 27.04 -26.46 17.19
C ASP A 179 26.29 -25.11 17.33
N LYS A 180 26.62 -24.32 18.36
CA LYS A 180 26.02 -22.99 18.56
C LYS A 180 26.55 -21.97 17.56
N LEU A 181 27.82 -22.07 17.17
CA LEU A 181 28.42 -21.21 16.14
C LEU A 181 27.79 -21.51 14.77
N ALA A 182 27.63 -22.80 14.42
CA ALA A 182 27.00 -23.22 13.18
C ALA A 182 25.53 -22.74 13.08
N LEU A 183 24.78 -22.77 14.19
CA LEU A 183 23.41 -22.28 14.26
C LEU A 183 23.35 -20.76 14.11
N TYR A 184 24.27 -20.01 14.71
CA TYR A 184 24.36 -18.56 14.57
C TYR A 184 24.63 -18.14 13.13
N LEU A 185 25.62 -18.77 12.48
CA LEU A 185 26.01 -18.48 11.08
C LEU A 185 24.95 -18.88 10.05
N LYS A 186 24.03 -19.80 10.39
CA LYS A 186 22.92 -20.18 9.53
C LYS A 186 21.74 -19.21 9.57
N ASN A 187 21.61 -18.44 10.64
CA ASN A 187 20.45 -17.57 10.91
C ASN A 187 20.77 -16.07 10.70
N ASN A 188 21.98 -15.69 10.40
CA ASN A 188 22.48 -14.35 10.10
C ASN A 188 23.36 -14.33 8.85
#